data_966ebc827589e3dae6daee8247ab31b0
#
_entry.id   966ebc827589e3dae6daee8247ab31b0
#
_cell.length_a   1.000
_cell.length_b   1.000
_cell.length_c   1.000
_cell.angle_alpha   90.00
_cell.angle_beta   90.00
_cell.angle_gamma   90.00
#
_symmetry.space_group_name_H-M   'P 1'
#
loop_
_entity.id
_entity.type
_entity.pdbx_description
1 polymer ?
#
loop_
_entity_poly.entity_id
_entity_poly.type
_entity_poly.pdbx_seq_one_letter_code
_entity_poly.pdbx_strand_id
1 'polypeptide(L)'
;MVMTTRERVLSGMRPTGRIHLGNHLGALANWVTLQDDYDCFFFVANWHALTTLTTEDVREVPANTVEMVADWLAAGLDPERSTLFVQSLVPEHAELHLIFSMLTPLGWLERVPTYKEMVEQLGLESPSYGLLGYPLLQAADILMYTPRWVPVGIDQVPHVELTREVARRFNHAFGDVFPEPQAKLTEIPKVPGTDGRKMSKSYGNAIYFSDPAETVRQKIRPMVTDPARKRRSDPGDPDVCPVFDLHRIFTPSADREWAAAGCRTAGIGCLDCKDKLL
;
A
#
# COMPACT_ATOMS: atom_id res chain seq x y z
N MET A 1 28.05 -21.36 -17.11
CA MET A 1 26.70 -20.83 -17.01
C MET A 1 26.74 -19.79 -15.91
N VAL A 2 26.77 -18.49 -16.25
CA VAL A 2 26.76 -17.42 -15.25
C VAL A 2 25.35 -17.39 -14.70
N MET A 3 25.17 -17.83 -13.46
CA MET A 3 23.90 -17.59 -12.75
C MET A 3 23.80 -16.08 -12.54
N THR A 4 23.03 -15.41 -13.38
CA THR A 4 22.63 -14.03 -13.10
C THR A 4 21.76 -14.10 -11.85
N THR A 5 22.30 -13.69 -10.71
CA THR A 5 21.52 -13.51 -9.50
C THR A 5 20.49 -12.42 -9.79
N ARG A 6 19.20 -12.74 -9.62
CA ARG A 6 18.13 -11.73 -9.75
C ARG A 6 18.39 -10.59 -8.78
N GLU A 7 18.10 -9.36 -9.21
CA GLU A 7 18.18 -8.20 -8.32
C GLU A 7 17.11 -8.33 -7.22
N ARG A 8 17.46 -7.91 -6.00
CA ARG A 8 16.54 -7.96 -4.87
C ARG A 8 15.57 -6.81 -4.85
N VAL A 9 14.34 -7.15 -4.49
CA VAL A 9 13.25 -6.23 -4.17
C VAL A 9 12.84 -6.45 -2.73
N LEU A 10 12.66 -5.38 -1.97
CA LEU A 10 12.07 -5.44 -0.63
C LEU A 10 10.88 -4.49 -0.53
N SER A 11 9.80 -4.96 0.05
CA SER A 11 8.66 -4.11 0.41
C SER A 11 7.94 -4.66 1.65
N GLY A 12 7.26 -3.79 2.39
CA GLY A 12 6.52 -4.17 3.57
C GLY A 12 5.14 -3.51 3.63
N MET A 13 4.21 -4.16 4.34
CA MET A 13 2.87 -3.63 4.57
C MET A 13 2.52 -3.72 6.06
N ARG A 14 1.95 -2.63 6.61
CA ARG A 14 1.52 -2.59 8.01
C ARG A 14 0.20 -3.34 8.21
N PRO A 15 0.09 -4.24 9.20
CA PRO A 15 -1.13 -4.99 9.50
C PRO A 15 -2.14 -4.14 10.29
N THR A 16 -2.59 -3.05 9.70
CA THR A 16 -3.57 -2.11 10.29
C THR A 16 -5.02 -2.46 9.96
N GLY A 17 -5.33 -3.74 9.82
CA GLY A 17 -6.64 -4.31 9.47
C GLY A 17 -6.71 -4.85 8.04
N ARG A 18 -7.89 -5.29 7.63
CA ARG A 18 -8.17 -5.98 6.35
C ARG A 18 -7.66 -5.19 5.13
N ILE A 19 -7.18 -5.89 4.11
CA ILE A 19 -6.74 -5.30 2.84
C ILE A 19 -7.99 -4.88 2.04
N HIS A 20 -8.05 -3.62 1.60
CA HIS A 20 -9.08 -3.15 0.68
C HIS A 20 -8.55 -3.09 -0.77
N LEU A 21 -9.44 -2.99 -1.74
CA LEU A 21 -9.08 -2.98 -3.17
C LEU A 21 -8.01 -1.94 -3.52
N GLY A 22 -7.99 -0.78 -2.83
CA GLY A 22 -6.95 0.23 -3.01
C GLY A 22 -5.55 -0.24 -2.59
N ASN A 23 -5.43 -1.03 -1.50
CA ASN A 23 -4.17 -1.64 -1.09
C ASN A 23 -3.75 -2.74 -2.05
N HIS A 24 -4.73 -3.58 -2.48
CA HIS A 24 -4.47 -4.65 -3.43
C HIS A 24 -3.89 -4.09 -4.75
N LEU A 25 -4.56 -3.15 -5.37
CA LEU A 25 -4.14 -2.57 -6.66
C LEU A 25 -2.91 -1.67 -6.53
N GLY A 26 -2.75 -1.00 -5.38
CA GLY A 26 -1.64 -0.07 -5.15
C GLY A 26 -0.30 -0.74 -4.84
N ALA A 27 -0.32 -1.90 -4.20
CA ALA A 27 0.89 -2.58 -3.76
C ALA A 27 0.90 -4.07 -4.13
N LEU A 28 -0.10 -4.83 -3.67
CA LEU A 28 -0.07 -6.29 -3.73
C LEU A 28 -0.06 -6.84 -5.15
N ALA A 29 -0.85 -6.27 -6.06
CA ALA A 29 -0.85 -6.68 -7.48
C ALA A 29 0.52 -6.46 -8.14
N ASN A 30 1.20 -5.36 -7.79
CA ASN A 30 2.57 -5.11 -8.25
C ASN A 30 3.55 -6.13 -7.67
N TRP A 31 3.43 -6.49 -6.39
CA TRP A 31 4.28 -7.51 -5.77
C TRP A 31 4.15 -8.87 -6.46
N VAL A 32 2.92 -9.27 -6.79
CA VAL A 32 2.66 -10.51 -7.54
C VAL A 32 3.40 -10.52 -8.88
N THR A 33 3.42 -9.40 -9.59
CA THR A 33 4.13 -9.28 -10.87
C THR A 33 5.65 -9.31 -10.69
N LEU A 34 6.18 -8.68 -9.63
CA LEU A 34 7.61 -8.60 -9.38
C LEU A 34 8.27 -9.97 -9.12
N GLN A 35 7.52 -10.97 -8.64
CA GLN A 35 8.03 -12.33 -8.41
C GLN A 35 8.59 -13.00 -9.68
N ASP A 36 8.15 -12.57 -10.85
CA ASP A 36 8.59 -13.16 -12.12
C ASP A 36 10.04 -12.81 -12.44
N ASP A 37 10.46 -11.59 -12.07
CA ASP A 37 11.73 -11.01 -12.53
C ASP A 37 12.77 -10.81 -11.42
N TYR A 38 12.33 -10.73 -10.14
CA TYR A 38 13.17 -10.33 -9.02
C TYR A 38 13.26 -11.41 -7.92
N ASP A 39 14.30 -11.29 -7.08
CA ASP A 39 14.42 -11.98 -5.78
C ASP A 39 13.67 -11.14 -4.74
N CYS A 40 12.43 -11.54 -4.44
CA CYS A 40 11.48 -10.71 -3.70
C CYS A 40 11.42 -11.06 -2.21
N PHE A 41 11.47 -10.02 -1.38
CA PHE A 41 11.30 -10.08 0.07
C PHE A 41 10.10 -9.20 0.44
N PHE A 42 9.03 -9.81 0.96
CA PHE A 42 7.83 -9.09 1.38
C PHE A 42 7.53 -9.38 2.85
N PHE A 43 7.31 -8.34 3.64
CA PHE A 43 7.14 -8.51 5.07
C PHE A 43 5.95 -7.78 5.66
N VAL A 44 5.39 -8.38 6.72
CA VAL A 44 4.39 -7.72 7.56
C VAL A 44 5.12 -6.82 8.54
N ALA A 45 4.97 -5.50 8.35
CA ALA A 45 5.62 -4.45 9.12
C ALA A 45 4.87 -4.17 10.43
N ASN A 46 4.83 -5.17 11.32
CA ASN A 46 4.02 -5.10 12.53
C ASN A 46 4.57 -4.15 13.60
N TRP A 47 5.89 -3.94 13.70
CA TRP A 47 6.43 -2.90 14.57
C TRP A 47 6.11 -1.49 14.06
N HIS A 48 6.15 -1.28 12.73
CA HIS A 48 5.72 -0.01 12.17
C HIS A 48 4.24 0.30 12.43
N ALA A 49 3.40 -0.72 12.55
CA ALA A 49 2.00 -0.51 12.90
C ALA A 49 1.83 0.13 14.29
N LEU A 50 2.71 -0.20 15.24
CA LEU A 50 2.66 0.31 16.62
C LEU A 50 2.89 1.83 16.71
N THR A 51 3.48 2.46 15.69
CA THR A 51 3.79 3.90 15.72
C THR A 51 2.55 4.79 15.67
N THR A 52 1.43 4.30 15.16
CA THR A 52 0.21 5.07 14.91
C THR A 52 -1.07 4.41 15.42
N LEU A 53 -1.02 3.18 15.92
CA LEU A 53 -2.17 2.47 16.44
C LEU A 53 -2.52 2.89 17.86
N THR A 54 -3.81 2.91 18.17
CA THR A 54 -4.30 3.05 19.54
C THR A 54 -4.02 1.78 20.35
N THR A 55 -4.15 1.84 21.67
CA THR A 55 -3.97 0.67 22.55
C THR A 55 -4.96 -0.46 22.24
N GLU A 56 -6.15 -0.11 21.77
CA GLU A 56 -7.18 -1.09 21.37
C GLU A 56 -6.80 -1.75 20.05
N ASP A 57 -6.39 -0.96 19.06
CA ASP A 57 -6.01 -1.46 17.74
C ASP A 57 -4.76 -2.37 17.79
N VAL A 58 -3.84 -2.12 18.73
CA VAL A 58 -2.63 -2.95 18.92
C VAL A 58 -2.99 -4.42 19.20
N ARG A 59 -4.09 -4.68 19.91
CA ARG A 59 -4.54 -6.05 20.22
C ARG A 59 -4.94 -6.83 18.97
N GLU A 60 -5.35 -6.15 17.91
CA GLU A 60 -5.75 -6.74 16.65
C GLU A 60 -4.57 -7.07 15.72
N VAL A 61 -3.37 -6.54 16.01
CA VAL A 61 -2.18 -6.74 15.16
C VAL A 61 -1.87 -8.21 14.87
N PRO A 62 -1.92 -9.15 15.84
CA PRO A 62 -1.67 -10.56 15.56
C PRO A 62 -2.71 -11.17 14.58
N ALA A 63 -3.99 -10.90 14.80
CA ALA A 63 -5.06 -11.39 13.92
C ALA A 63 -4.94 -10.77 12.52
N ASN A 64 -4.75 -9.45 12.45
CA ASN A 64 -4.54 -8.73 11.19
C ASN A 64 -3.29 -9.20 10.43
N THR A 65 -2.24 -9.64 11.13
CA THR A 65 -1.04 -10.22 10.51
C THR A 65 -1.37 -11.51 9.78
N VAL A 66 -2.11 -12.40 10.42
CA VAL A 66 -2.51 -13.70 9.81
C VAL A 66 -3.44 -13.46 8.62
N GLU A 67 -4.46 -12.61 8.78
CA GLU A 67 -5.40 -12.26 7.70
C GLU A 67 -4.67 -11.64 6.50
N MET A 68 -3.74 -10.72 6.75
CA MET A 68 -2.94 -10.08 5.71
C MET A 68 -2.11 -11.07 4.91
N VAL A 69 -1.44 -12.02 5.56
CA VAL A 69 -0.67 -13.06 4.86
C VAL A 69 -1.60 -13.98 4.07
N ALA A 70 -2.77 -14.33 4.59
CA ALA A 70 -3.76 -15.11 3.86
C ALA A 70 -4.25 -14.36 2.60
N ASP A 71 -4.52 -13.06 2.70
CA ASP A 71 -4.86 -12.21 1.55
C ASP A 71 -3.72 -12.14 0.52
N TRP A 72 -2.45 -12.10 0.95
CA TRP A 72 -1.29 -12.12 0.05
C TRP A 72 -1.20 -13.40 -0.76
N LEU A 73 -1.36 -14.55 -0.09
CA LEU A 73 -1.35 -15.85 -0.76
C LEU A 73 -2.55 -15.99 -1.72
N ALA A 74 -3.72 -15.56 -1.30
CA ALA A 74 -4.93 -15.56 -2.15
C ALA A 74 -4.80 -14.65 -3.37
N ALA A 75 -4.04 -13.55 -3.27
CA ALA A 75 -3.76 -12.65 -4.37
C ALA A 75 -2.70 -13.19 -5.36
N GLY A 76 -2.01 -14.27 -5.03
CA GLY A 76 -1.02 -14.93 -5.89
C GLY A 76 0.44 -14.72 -5.50
N LEU A 77 0.73 -14.20 -4.29
CA LEU A 77 2.09 -14.28 -3.77
C LEU A 77 2.43 -15.75 -3.45
N ASP A 78 3.51 -16.23 -4.03
CA ASP A 78 3.97 -17.61 -3.92
C ASP A 78 5.19 -17.69 -2.97
N PRO A 79 5.06 -18.37 -1.81
CA PRO A 79 6.16 -18.50 -0.86
C PRO A 79 7.34 -19.36 -1.36
N GLU A 80 7.16 -20.14 -2.44
CA GLU A 80 8.25 -20.84 -3.12
C GLU A 80 9.07 -19.92 -4.05
N ARG A 81 8.53 -18.74 -4.37
CA ARG A 81 9.12 -17.76 -5.29
C ARG A 81 9.56 -16.48 -4.62
N SER A 82 8.99 -16.18 -3.46
CA SER A 82 9.25 -14.97 -2.67
C SER A 82 9.44 -15.30 -1.21
N THR A 83 10.33 -14.59 -0.54
CA THR A 83 10.48 -14.70 0.91
C THR A 83 9.39 -13.84 1.59
N LEU A 84 8.47 -14.51 2.29
CA LEU A 84 7.41 -13.86 3.07
C LEU A 84 7.73 -14.00 4.56
N PHE A 85 7.71 -12.89 5.32
CA PHE A 85 8.04 -12.93 6.75
C PHE A 85 7.35 -11.84 7.57
N VAL A 86 7.42 -11.97 8.89
CA VAL A 86 6.92 -10.97 9.84
C VAL A 86 8.11 -10.27 10.47
N GLN A 87 8.14 -8.95 10.43
CA GLN A 87 9.24 -8.11 10.92
C GLN A 87 9.70 -8.47 12.33
N SER A 88 8.78 -8.65 13.27
CA SER A 88 9.13 -8.95 14.66
C SER A 88 9.68 -10.36 14.92
N LEU A 89 9.59 -11.26 13.92
CA LEU A 89 10.20 -12.60 14.01
C LEU A 89 11.67 -12.60 13.60
N VAL A 90 12.18 -11.46 13.14
CA VAL A 90 13.58 -11.22 12.76
C VAL A 90 14.10 -10.04 13.62
N PRO A 91 14.56 -10.30 14.86
CA PRO A 91 14.91 -9.25 15.81
C PRO A 91 16.07 -8.36 15.35
N GLU A 92 16.87 -8.79 14.40
CA GLU A 92 17.98 -8.05 13.80
C GLU A 92 17.53 -6.72 13.18
N HIS A 93 16.27 -6.58 12.77
CA HIS A 93 15.69 -5.29 12.39
C HIS A 93 15.81 -4.23 13.51
N ALA A 94 15.49 -4.63 14.74
CA ALA A 94 15.60 -3.75 15.91
C ALA A 94 17.06 -3.52 16.30
N GLU A 95 17.92 -4.51 16.20
CA GLU A 95 19.35 -4.39 16.49
C GLU A 95 20.02 -3.41 15.52
N LEU A 96 19.75 -3.55 14.22
CA LEU A 96 20.29 -2.65 13.20
C LEU A 96 19.72 -1.24 13.33
N HIS A 97 18.42 -1.09 13.66
CA HIS A 97 17.83 0.20 13.99
C HIS A 97 18.55 0.88 15.16
N LEU A 98 18.86 0.13 16.22
CA LEU A 98 19.60 0.65 17.37
C LEU A 98 20.99 1.17 16.95
N ILE A 99 21.73 0.41 16.15
CA ILE A 99 23.03 0.82 15.63
C ILE A 99 22.90 2.10 14.77
N PHE A 100 21.94 2.16 13.87
CA PHE A 100 21.71 3.34 13.04
C PHE A 100 21.30 4.57 13.88
N SER A 101 20.58 4.37 15.00
CA SER A 101 20.19 5.47 15.87
C SER A 101 21.39 6.18 16.54
N MET A 102 22.51 5.47 16.71
CA MET A 102 23.73 6.03 17.26
C MET A 102 24.54 6.84 16.24
N LEU A 103 24.24 6.67 14.95
CA LEU A 103 24.96 7.31 13.86
C LEU A 103 24.18 8.44 13.19
N THR A 104 22.85 8.38 13.23
CA THR A 104 21.99 9.28 12.46
C THR A 104 21.71 10.57 13.23
N PRO A 105 22.00 11.75 12.66
CA PRO A 105 21.65 13.02 13.30
C PRO A 105 20.14 13.19 13.45
N LEU A 106 19.69 13.63 14.62
CA LEU A 106 18.28 13.85 14.94
C LEU A 106 17.56 14.73 13.90
N GLY A 107 18.21 15.82 13.48
CA GLY A 107 17.65 16.73 12.49
C GLY A 107 17.39 16.12 11.10
N TRP A 108 17.90 14.93 10.80
CA TRP A 108 17.52 14.22 9.57
C TRP A 108 16.10 13.66 9.68
N LEU A 109 15.76 13.09 10.84
CA LEU A 109 14.45 12.52 11.13
C LEU A 109 13.36 13.60 11.24
N GLU A 110 13.68 14.71 11.91
CA GLU A 110 12.78 15.86 12.06
C GLU A 110 12.42 16.53 10.72
N ARG A 111 13.24 16.38 9.68
CA ARG A 111 12.99 16.94 8.36
C ARG A 111 12.17 16.03 7.44
N VAL A 112 11.94 14.77 7.80
CA VAL A 112 11.12 13.86 7.00
C VAL A 112 9.70 14.42 6.85
N PRO A 113 9.20 14.66 5.62
CA PRO A 113 7.90 15.30 5.42
C PRO A 113 6.76 14.56 6.09
N THR A 114 6.69 13.24 5.92
CA THR A 114 5.63 12.40 6.48
C THR A 114 5.62 12.35 8.01
N TYR A 115 6.76 12.56 8.68
CA TYR A 115 6.79 12.72 10.14
C TYR A 115 6.00 13.97 10.56
N LYS A 116 6.26 15.10 9.90
CA LYS A 116 5.57 16.37 10.19
C LYS A 116 4.08 16.27 9.91
N GLU A 117 3.72 15.70 8.78
CA GLU A 117 2.33 15.46 8.39
C GLU A 117 1.60 14.58 9.42
N MET A 118 2.24 13.51 9.91
CA MET A 118 1.63 12.64 10.93
C MET A 118 1.46 13.34 12.27
N VAL A 119 2.44 14.13 12.71
CA VAL A 119 2.33 14.92 13.95
C VAL A 119 1.14 15.88 13.87
N GLU A 120 0.98 16.56 12.72
CA GLU A 120 -0.12 17.50 12.48
C GLU A 120 -1.48 16.77 12.39
N GLN A 121 -1.58 15.71 11.59
CA GLN A 121 -2.82 14.94 11.40
C GLN A 121 -3.34 14.26 12.66
N LEU A 122 -2.43 13.79 13.51
CA LEU A 122 -2.76 13.15 14.78
C LEU A 122 -2.92 14.16 15.93
N GLY A 123 -2.64 15.45 15.70
CA GLY A 123 -2.73 16.51 16.70
C GLY A 123 -1.83 16.27 17.91
N LEU A 124 -0.64 15.70 17.71
CA LEU A 124 0.25 15.31 18.80
C LEU A 124 1.05 16.50 19.32
N GLU A 125 0.81 16.89 20.57
CA GLU A 125 1.63 17.89 21.27
C GLU A 125 3.03 17.36 21.62
N SER A 126 3.13 16.04 21.89
CA SER A 126 4.37 15.37 22.22
C SER A 126 4.48 14.02 21.50
N PRO A 127 5.03 14.01 20.28
CA PRO A 127 5.21 12.76 19.53
C PRO A 127 6.21 11.83 20.22
N SER A 128 5.94 10.52 20.15
CA SER A 128 6.82 9.52 20.73
C SER A 128 8.14 9.40 19.97
N TYR A 129 9.17 8.87 20.66
CA TYR A 129 10.42 8.49 19.98
C TYR A 129 10.18 7.52 18.82
N GLY A 130 9.28 6.55 18.98
CA GLY A 130 8.96 5.60 17.91
C GLY A 130 8.40 6.27 16.66
N LEU A 131 7.57 7.32 16.82
CA LEU A 131 7.06 8.09 15.68
C LEU A 131 8.15 8.94 15.02
N LEU A 132 9.09 9.49 15.77
CA LEU A 132 10.25 10.20 15.20
C LEU A 132 11.23 9.23 14.54
N GLY A 133 11.45 8.07 15.15
CA GLY A 133 12.44 7.08 14.73
C GLY A 133 11.99 6.10 13.66
N TYR A 134 10.69 6.06 13.28
CA TYR A 134 10.21 5.06 12.33
C TYR A 134 10.91 5.10 10.95
N PRO A 135 11.33 6.26 10.41
CA PRO A 135 12.04 6.28 9.13
C PRO A 135 13.40 5.58 9.21
N LEU A 136 14.00 5.60 10.39
CA LEU A 136 15.27 4.92 10.64
C LEU A 136 15.07 3.40 10.83
N LEU A 137 13.96 2.96 11.44
CA LEU A 137 13.58 1.55 11.45
C LEU A 137 13.32 1.06 10.01
N GLN A 138 12.66 1.86 9.18
CA GLN A 138 12.46 1.54 7.77
C GLN A 138 13.81 1.44 7.02
N ALA A 139 14.78 2.29 7.32
CA ALA A 139 16.12 2.18 6.76
C ALA A 139 16.81 0.87 7.18
N ALA A 140 16.64 0.43 8.43
CA ALA A 140 17.15 -0.87 8.90
C ALA A 140 16.46 -2.04 8.18
N ASP A 141 15.13 -2.00 8.04
CA ASP A 141 14.37 -3.01 7.29
C ASP A 141 14.89 -3.17 5.86
N ILE A 142 15.16 -2.04 5.21
CA ILE A 142 15.63 -2.05 3.81
C ILE A 142 17.07 -2.55 3.74
N LEU A 143 17.98 -1.92 4.48
CA LEU A 143 19.43 -2.16 4.30
C LEU A 143 19.85 -3.57 4.71
N MET A 144 19.17 -4.19 5.66
CA MET A 144 19.48 -5.54 6.13
C MET A 144 19.41 -6.59 5.00
N TYR A 145 18.50 -6.42 4.04
CA TYR A 145 18.35 -7.35 2.90
C TYR A 145 19.10 -6.91 1.65
N THR A 146 19.79 -5.77 1.70
CA THR A 146 20.58 -5.24 0.59
C THR A 146 19.85 -5.20 -0.76
N PRO A 147 18.57 -4.71 -0.82
CA PRO A 147 17.82 -4.71 -2.06
C PRO A 147 18.36 -3.67 -3.03
N ARG A 148 18.24 -3.97 -4.33
CA ARG A 148 18.46 -2.98 -5.38
C ARG A 148 17.27 -2.02 -5.48
N TRP A 149 16.05 -2.55 -5.33
CA TRP A 149 14.83 -1.83 -5.58
C TRP A 149 13.88 -1.88 -4.38
N VAL A 150 13.26 -0.74 -4.09
CA VAL A 150 12.19 -0.59 -3.10
C VAL A 150 10.95 -0.05 -3.81
N PRO A 151 9.93 -0.89 -4.05
CA PRO A 151 8.67 -0.45 -4.66
C PRO A 151 7.92 0.48 -3.73
N VAL A 152 7.71 1.72 -4.17
CA VAL A 152 7.09 2.77 -3.33
C VAL A 152 6.22 3.71 -4.16
N GLY A 153 5.24 4.32 -3.50
CA GLY A 153 4.58 5.51 -4.00
C GLY A 153 5.49 6.74 -3.93
N ILE A 154 5.16 7.78 -4.66
CA ILE A 154 5.96 9.03 -4.73
C ILE A 154 6.15 9.67 -3.35
N ASP A 155 5.19 9.54 -2.46
CA ASP A 155 5.22 10.05 -1.07
C ASP A 155 6.28 9.36 -0.20
N GLN A 156 6.69 8.14 -0.56
CA GLN A 156 7.69 7.36 0.17
C GLN A 156 9.13 7.54 -0.36
N VAL A 157 9.33 8.25 -1.45
CA VAL A 157 10.67 8.52 -2.00
C VAL A 157 11.59 9.18 -0.96
N PRO A 158 11.15 10.16 -0.14
CA PRO A 158 12.00 10.75 0.90
C PRO A 158 12.55 9.74 1.91
N HIS A 159 11.82 8.65 2.21
CA HIS A 159 12.32 7.59 3.10
C HIS A 159 13.41 6.74 2.44
N VAL A 160 13.29 6.47 1.15
CA VAL A 160 14.35 5.76 0.41
C VAL A 160 15.60 6.63 0.31
N GLU A 161 15.46 7.94 0.12
CA GLU A 161 16.61 8.86 0.14
C GLU A 161 17.26 8.93 1.53
N LEU A 162 16.48 9.00 2.62
CA LEU A 162 17.01 8.90 3.98
C LEU A 162 17.77 7.58 4.18
N THR A 163 17.22 6.46 3.70
CA THR A 163 17.88 5.15 3.76
C THR A 163 19.26 5.17 3.06
N ARG A 164 19.35 5.81 1.91
CA ARG A 164 20.62 5.99 1.18
C ARG A 164 21.62 6.83 1.96
N GLU A 165 21.16 7.91 2.59
CA GLU A 165 22.03 8.74 3.45
C GLU A 165 22.53 7.95 4.68
N VAL A 166 21.68 7.13 5.29
CA VAL A 166 22.07 6.23 6.39
C VAL A 166 23.13 5.22 5.92
N ALA A 167 22.93 4.61 4.75
CA ALA A 167 23.89 3.67 4.16
C ALA A 167 25.26 4.34 3.93
N ARG A 168 25.27 5.52 3.29
CA ARG A 168 26.52 6.29 3.05
C ARG A 168 27.24 6.62 4.34
N ARG A 169 26.51 7.08 5.35
CA ARG A 169 27.08 7.43 6.65
C ARG A 169 27.66 6.21 7.37
N PHE A 170 26.97 5.09 7.33
CA PHE A 170 27.45 3.84 7.89
C PHE A 170 28.71 3.37 7.15
N ASN A 171 28.67 3.33 5.83
CA ASN A 171 29.80 2.89 5.00
C ASN A 171 31.02 3.80 5.18
N HIS A 172 30.83 5.10 5.36
CA HIS A 172 31.94 6.01 5.66
C HIS A 172 32.63 5.68 6.99
N ALA A 173 31.87 5.22 7.99
CA ALA A 173 32.41 4.91 9.31
C ALA A 173 33.03 3.50 9.41
N PHE A 174 32.45 2.51 8.71
CA PHE A 174 32.75 1.09 8.91
C PHE A 174 33.22 0.35 7.66
N GLY A 175 33.30 1.02 6.50
CA GLY A 175 33.63 0.40 5.21
C GLY A 175 32.36 0.05 4.42
N ASP A 176 32.54 -0.36 3.16
CA ASP A 176 31.46 -0.62 2.21
C ASP A 176 30.65 -1.90 2.60
N VAL A 177 29.58 -1.73 3.34
CA VAL A 177 28.69 -2.80 3.80
C VAL A 177 27.34 -2.77 3.08
N PHE A 178 26.71 -1.59 3.01
CA PHE A 178 25.36 -1.44 2.49
C PHE A 178 25.35 -0.82 1.09
N PRO A 179 24.74 -1.49 0.07
CA PRO A 179 24.46 -0.84 -1.20
C PRO A 179 23.39 0.24 -1.02
N GLU A 180 23.40 1.24 -1.90
CA GLU A 180 22.36 2.26 -1.93
C GLU A 180 21.11 1.74 -2.67
N PRO A 181 19.97 1.57 -2.00
CA PRO A 181 18.74 1.13 -2.66
C PRO A 181 18.18 2.24 -3.55
N GLN A 182 17.35 1.85 -4.52
CA GLN A 182 16.66 2.77 -5.40
C GLN A 182 15.15 2.63 -5.27
N ALA A 183 14.44 3.74 -5.28
CA ALA A 183 13.00 3.74 -5.36
C ALA A 183 12.53 3.20 -6.72
N LYS A 184 11.66 2.19 -6.71
CA LYS A 184 10.93 1.74 -7.90
C LYS A 184 9.51 2.29 -7.81
N LEU A 185 9.25 3.37 -8.55
CA LEU A 185 7.95 4.02 -8.50
C LEU A 185 6.86 3.07 -9.00
N THR A 186 5.81 2.95 -8.22
CA THR A 186 4.61 2.21 -8.58
C THR A 186 3.50 3.21 -8.85
N GLU A 187 2.92 3.12 -10.04
CA GLU A 187 1.69 3.86 -10.32
C GLU A 187 0.55 3.23 -9.52
N ILE A 188 0.08 3.96 -8.52
CA ILE A 188 -1.05 3.52 -7.71
C ILE A 188 -2.32 4.06 -8.36
N PRO A 189 -3.19 3.21 -8.93
CA PRO A 189 -4.46 3.68 -9.44
C PRO A 189 -5.29 4.28 -8.30
N LYS A 190 -5.93 5.40 -8.56
CA LYS A 190 -6.90 5.98 -7.62
C LYS A 190 -8.15 5.10 -7.63
N VAL A 191 -8.33 4.28 -6.60
CA VAL A 191 -9.52 3.46 -6.44
C VAL A 191 -10.55 4.27 -5.65
N PRO A 192 -11.72 4.56 -6.24
CA PRO A 192 -12.78 5.26 -5.52
C PRO A 192 -13.42 4.35 -4.47
N GLY A 193 -13.73 4.91 -3.32
CA GLY A 193 -14.60 4.29 -2.33
C GLY A 193 -16.08 4.38 -2.73
N THR A 194 -16.94 3.75 -1.95
CA THR A 194 -18.38 3.69 -2.23
C THR A 194 -19.07 5.05 -2.19
N ASP A 195 -18.44 6.04 -1.59
CA ASP A 195 -18.86 7.44 -1.50
C ASP A 195 -18.22 8.36 -2.57
N GLY A 196 -17.41 7.79 -3.48
CA GLY A 196 -16.73 8.51 -4.55
C GLY A 196 -15.41 9.17 -4.16
N ARG A 197 -15.09 9.28 -2.87
CA ARG A 197 -13.77 9.74 -2.39
C ARG A 197 -12.74 8.61 -2.57
N LYS A 198 -11.45 8.91 -2.35
CA LYS A 198 -10.42 7.87 -2.30
C LYS A 198 -10.80 6.79 -1.30
N MET A 199 -10.71 5.51 -1.70
CA MET A 199 -10.99 4.38 -0.82
C MET A 199 -10.09 4.38 0.41
N SER A 200 -10.69 4.32 1.59
CA SER A 200 -9.98 4.34 2.87
C SER A 200 -10.82 3.65 3.96
N LYS A 201 -10.15 2.93 4.85
CA LYS A 201 -10.78 2.32 6.04
C LYS A 201 -11.42 3.39 6.94
N SER A 202 -10.72 4.51 7.17
CA SER A 202 -11.16 5.58 8.04
C SER A 202 -12.42 6.31 7.55
N TYR A 203 -12.74 6.20 6.26
CA TYR A 203 -13.98 6.78 5.71
C TYR A 203 -15.15 5.79 5.68
N GLY A 204 -14.92 4.53 6.04
CA GLY A 204 -15.97 3.50 6.00
C GLY A 204 -16.46 3.19 4.57
N ASN A 205 -15.71 3.59 3.55
CA ASN A 205 -16.09 3.51 2.13
C ASN A 205 -15.36 2.39 1.38
N ALA A 206 -14.73 1.46 2.11
CA ALA A 206 -13.86 0.46 1.54
C ALA A 206 -14.60 -0.83 1.14
N ILE A 207 -14.18 -1.40 0.01
CA ILE A 207 -14.45 -2.78 -0.38
C ILE A 207 -13.21 -3.57 -0.05
N TYR A 208 -13.34 -4.60 0.78
CA TYR A 208 -12.22 -5.41 1.22
C TYR A 208 -11.99 -6.59 0.27
N PHE A 209 -10.74 -7.00 0.14
CA PHE A 209 -10.34 -8.12 -0.71
C PHE A 209 -11.04 -9.43 -0.30
N SER A 210 -11.20 -9.64 0.99
CA SER A 210 -11.88 -10.81 1.59
C SER A 210 -13.41 -10.64 1.78
N ASP A 211 -14.04 -9.58 1.20
CA ASP A 211 -15.51 -9.43 1.28
C ASP A 211 -16.19 -10.51 0.43
N PRO A 212 -17.19 -11.23 0.98
CA PRO A 212 -18.04 -12.12 0.19
C PRO A 212 -18.77 -11.38 -0.94
N ALA A 213 -19.05 -12.06 -2.04
CA ALA A 213 -19.72 -11.47 -3.21
C ALA A 213 -21.00 -10.71 -2.88
N GLU A 214 -21.81 -11.22 -1.93
CA GLU A 214 -23.03 -10.55 -1.49
C GLU A 214 -22.71 -9.23 -0.76
N THR A 215 -21.67 -9.18 0.05
CA THR A 215 -21.23 -7.95 0.72
C THR A 215 -20.74 -6.92 -0.30
N VAL A 216 -19.98 -7.35 -1.31
CA VAL A 216 -19.53 -6.48 -2.43
C VAL A 216 -20.75 -5.90 -3.15
N ARG A 217 -21.77 -6.74 -3.44
CA ARG A 217 -23.03 -6.31 -4.06
C ARG A 217 -23.75 -5.26 -3.23
N GLN A 218 -23.87 -5.48 -1.91
CA GLN A 218 -24.51 -4.55 -0.98
C GLN A 218 -23.76 -3.21 -0.91
N LYS A 219 -22.44 -3.19 -1.09
CA LYS A 219 -21.61 -1.97 -1.12
C LYS A 219 -21.69 -1.25 -2.45
N ILE A 220 -21.66 -1.96 -3.57
CA ILE A 220 -21.67 -1.38 -4.93
C ILE A 220 -23.05 -0.81 -5.30
N ARG A 221 -24.13 -1.48 -4.96
CA ARG A 221 -25.49 -1.05 -5.35
C ARG A 221 -25.85 0.38 -4.90
N PRO A 222 -25.61 0.79 -3.64
CA PRO A 222 -25.86 2.15 -3.19
C PRO A 222 -24.74 3.14 -3.55
N MET A 223 -23.59 2.69 -4.08
CA MET A 223 -22.45 3.52 -4.41
C MET A 223 -22.87 4.74 -5.24
N VAL A 224 -22.28 5.89 -4.94
CA VAL A 224 -22.53 7.14 -5.67
C VAL A 224 -22.13 7.01 -7.14
N THR A 225 -22.87 7.71 -7.99
CA THR A 225 -22.66 7.77 -9.45
C THR A 225 -22.47 9.21 -9.86
N ASP A 226 -22.52 9.52 -11.16
CA ASP A 226 -22.51 10.88 -11.65
C ASP A 226 -23.60 11.72 -10.96
N PRO A 227 -23.26 12.79 -10.21
CA PRO A 227 -24.22 13.60 -9.48
C PRO A 227 -25.17 14.40 -10.38
N ALA A 228 -24.80 14.61 -11.66
CA ALA A 228 -25.66 15.27 -12.64
C ALA A 228 -26.80 14.39 -13.11
N ARG A 229 -26.64 13.07 -13.04
CA ARG A 229 -27.64 12.08 -13.46
C ARG A 229 -28.63 11.76 -12.36
N LYS A 230 -29.76 12.47 -12.34
CA LYS A 230 -30.80 12.34 -11.29
C LYS A 230 -31.89 11.32 -11.66
N ARG A 231 -32.18 11.15 -12.95
CA ARG A 231 -33.21 10.24 -13.46
C ARG A 231 -32.59 9.23 -14.41
N ARG A 232 -33.26 8.08 -14.61
CA ARG A 232 -32.82 7.07 -15.57
C ARG A 232 -32.75 7.62 -17.01
N SER A 233 -33.65 8.55 -17.34
CA SER A 233 -33.71 9.21 -18.66
C SER A 233 -32.64 10.26 -18.89
N ASP A 234 -31.91 10.65 -17.85
CA ASP A 234 -30.88 11.68 -17.98
C ASP A 234 -29.60 11.02 -18.52
N PRO A 235 -28.94 11.60 -19.53
CA PRO A 235 -27.61 11.18 -19.95
C PRO A 235 -26.62 11.40 -18.80
N GLY A 236 -25.67 10.50 -18.64
CA GLY A 236 -24.61 10.63 -17.64
C GLY A 236 -23.25 10.80 -18.28
N ASP A 237 -22.28 11.22 -17.47
CA ASP A 237 -20.88 11.33 -17.86
C ASP A 237 -20.04 10.25 -17.14
N PRO A 238 -19.54 9.24 -17.87
CA PRO A 238 -18.65 8.23 -17.31
C PRO A 238 -17.35 8.81 -16.72
N ASP A 239 -16.89 9.98 -17.19
CA ASP A 239 -15.59 10.53 -16.81
C ASP A 239 -15.60 11.17 -15.41
N VAL A 240 -16.79 11.43 -14.86
CA VAL A 240 -16.98 11.95 -13.49
C VAL A 240 -17.66 10.91 -12.56
N CYS A 241 -17.90 9.70 -13.05
CA CYS A 241 -18.64 8.67 -12.32
C CYS A 241 -17.71 7.70 -11.57
N PRO A 242 -17.72 7.66 -10.21
CA PRO A 242 -16.88 6.74 -9.45
C PRO A 242 -17.10 5.25 -9.76
N VAL A 243 -18.33 4.86 -10.12
CA VAL A 243 -18.61 3.49 -10.57
C VAL A 243 -17.91 3.20 -11.89
N PHE A 244 -17.81 4.17 -12.78
CA PHE A 244 -17.10 3.97 -14.05
C PHE A 244 -15.59 3.91 -13.86
N ASP A 245 -15.03 4.55 -12.85
CA ASP A 245 -13.63 4.35 -12.47
C ASP A 245 -13.34 2.91 -12.05
N LEU A 246 -14.28 2.26 -11.34
CA LEU A 246 -14.17 0.81 -11.08
C LEU A 246 -14.29 -0.02 -12.35
N HIS A 247 -15.16 0.34 -13.30
CA HIS A 247 -15.20 -0.31 -14.62
C HIS A 247 -13.87 -0.21 -15.36
N ARG A 248 -13.18 0.92 -15.29
CA ARG A 248 -11.84 1.09 -15.90
C ARG A 248 -10.82 0.09 -15.38
N ILE A 249 -10.97 -0.32 -14.12
CA ILE A 249 -10.03 -1.21 -13.44
C ILE A 249 -10.41 -2.68 -13.66
N PHE A 250 -11.69 -3.03 -13.49
CA PHE A 250 -12.13 -4.42 -13.34
C PHE A 250 -12.88 -4.98 -14.55
N THR A 251 -13.35 -4.13 -15.46
CA THR A 251 -14.26 -4.58 -16.51
C THR A 251 -13.55 -4.71 -17.86
N PRO A 252 -13.75 -5.80 -18.62
CA PRO A 252 -13.23 -5.96 -19.97
C PRO A 252 -13.66 -4.82 -20.89
N SER A 253 -12.85 -4.51 -21.93
CA SER A 253 -13.04 -3.36 -22.80
C SER A 253 -14.43 -3.29 -23.46
N ALA A 254 -14.93 -4.41 -23.97
CA ALA A 254 -16.23 -4.47 -24.63
C ALA A 254 -17.39 -4.09 -23.68
N ASP A 255 -17.39 -4.61 -22.47
CA ASP A 255 -18.41 -4.30 -21.45
C ASP A 255 -18.27 -2.88 -20.91
N ARG A 256 -17.04 -2.37 -20.81
CA ARG A 256 -16.77 -0.98 -20.45
C ARG A 256 -17.27 0.00 -21.50
N GLU A 257 -17.07 -0.31 -22.78
CA GLU A 257 -17.60 0.49 -23.89
C GLU A 257 -19.13 0.48 -23.94
N TRP A 258 -19.76 -0.69 -23.70
CA TRP A 258 -21.21 -0.80 -23.55
C TRP A 258 -21.72 0.07 -22.40
N ALA A 259 -21.09 0.02 -21.23
CA ALA A 259 -21.47 0.83 -20.08
C ALA A 259 -21.31 2.33 -20.36
N ALA A 260 -20.22 2.75 -21.01
CA ALA A 260 -19.97 4.14 -21.36
C ALA A 260 -21.01 4.67 -22.36
N ALA A 261 -21.25 3.93 -23.46
CA ALA A 261 -22.21 4.30 -24.50
C ALA A 261 -23.63 4.38 -23.92
N GLY A 262 -24.04 3.35 -23.16
CA GLY A 262 -25.34 3.32 -22.51
C GLY A 262 -25.56 4.41 -21.49
N CYS A 263 -24.50 4.81 -20.76
CA CYS A 263 -24.55 5.93 -19.82
C CYS A 263 -24.76 7.27 -20.54
N ARG A 264 -23.96 7.57 -21.57
CA ARG A 264 -24.03 8.83 -22.33
C ARG A 264 -25.34 9.02 -23.09
N THR A 265 -25.98 7.93 -23.49
CA THR A 265 -27.26 7.97 -24.24
C THR A 265 -28.49 7.78 -23.36
N ALA A 266 -28.33 7.61 -22.03
CA ALA A 266 -29.39 7.16 -21.12
C ALA A 266 -30.02 5.79 -21.53
N GLY A 267 -29.32 4.99 -22.32
CA GLY A 267 -29.75 3.68 -22.78
C GLY A 267 -29.77 2.62 -21.69
N ILE A 268 -28.99 2.80 -20.62
CA ILE A 268 -28.97 1.92 -19.43
C ILE A 268 -29.22 2.71 -18.15
N GLY A 269 -29.72 2.06 -17.10
CA GLY A 269 -29.78 2.63 -15.76
C GLY A 269 -28.46 2.51 -14.99
N CYS A 270 -28.27 3.30 -13.93
CA CYS A 270 -27.09 3.16 -13.05
C CYS A 270 -27.06 1.79 -12.36
N LEU A 271 -28.21 1.19 -12.08
CA LEU A 271 -28.27 -0.17 -11.50
C LEU A 271 -27.82 -1.21 -12.52
N ASP A 272 -28.27 -1.10 -13.79
CA ASP A 272 -27.85 -2.00 -14.86
C ASP A 272 -26.32 -1.96 -15.07
N CYS A 273 -25.75 -0.74 -15.01
CA CYS A 273 -24.29 -0.53 -15.06
C CYS A 273 -23.57 -1.20 -13.88
N LYS A 274 -24.08 -1.02 -12.65
CA LYS A 274 -23.50 -1.63 -11.43
C LYS A 274 -23.62 -3.15 -11.43
N ASP A 275 -24.75 -3.71 -11.92
CA ASP A 275 -24.93 -5.15 -12.02
C ASP A 275 -23.98 -5.76 -13.08
N LYS A 276 -23.53 -4.99 -14.07
CA LYS A 276 -22.51 -5.41 -15.03
C LYS A 276 -21.08 -5.36 -14.46
N LEU A 277 -20.83 -4.52 -13.46
CA LEU A 277 -19.56 -4.44 -12.75
C LEU A 277 -19.38 -5.61 -11.76
N LEU A 278 -20.48 -6.13 -11.21
CA LEU A 278 -20.54 -7.23 -10.23
C LEU A 278 -20.46 -8.60 -10.89
#